data_f7d0138d0d369c85cdea718760451f5b
#
_entry.id   f7d0138d0d369c85cdea718760451f5b
#
_cell.length_a   1.000
_cell.length_b   1.000
_cell.length_c   1.000
_cell.angle_alpha   90.00
_cell.angle_beta   90.00
_cell.angle_gamma   90.00
#
_symmetry.space_group_name_H-M   'P 1'
#
loop_
_entity.id
_entity.type
_entity.pdbx_description
1 polymer ?
#
loop_
_entity_poly.entity_id
_entity_poly.type
_entity_poly.pdbx_seq_one_letter_code
_entity_poly.pdbx_strand_id
1 'polypeptide(L)'
;MKILVYGINYSPELTGIGKYTGEMVEWLAAQGHEVRVITAPPYYPQWQVGENYSAWRYKREEGAATVWRCPLYVPKQPSTLKRLLHLGSFAVSSFFPLMAQRRWKPDRIIGVVPTLFCTPGMRLLAKLSGARTVLHIQDYEVDAMLGLGLAGKAKAAKWHSWRRRSNVADCITSITSPRFRVR
;
A
#
# COMPACT_ATOMS: atom_id res chain seq x y z
N MET A 1 -8.88 -8.51 16.10
CA MET A 1 -7.58 -8.83 15.46
C MET A 1 -6.80 -7.54 15.26
N LYS A 2 -5.47 -7.65 15.18
CA LYS A 2 -4.57 -6.53 14.82
C LYS A 2 -4.33 -6.51 13.32
N ILE A 3 -4.80 -5.47 12.65
CA ILE A 3 -4.75 -5.34 11.20
C ILE A 3 -3.89 -4.14 10.82
N LEU A 4 -2.85 -4.38 10.03
CA LEU A 4 -2.02 -3.32 9.45
C LEU A 4 -2.42 -3.11 8.00
N VAL A 5 -2.85 -1.90 7.66
CA VAL A 5 -3.09 -1.47 6.27
C VAL A 5 -1.89 -0.66 5.79
N TYR A 6 -1.34 -1.03 4.64
CA TYR A 6 -0.15 -0.43 4.09
C TYR A 6 -0.34 -0.06 2.62
N GLY A 7 -0.39 1.22 2.34
CA GLY A 7 -0.62 1.73 0.99
C GLY A 7 -0.33 3.22 0.90
N ILE A 8 -0.05 3.72 -0.30
CA ILE A 8 0.34 5.12 -0.49
C ILE A 8 -0.84 6.08 -0.35
N ASN A 9 -2.03 5.67 -0.77
CA ASN A 9 -3.25 6.49 -0.78
C ASN A 9 -4.18 6.09 0.37
N TYR A 10 -4.69 7.09 1.08
CA TYR A 10 -5.61 6.92 2.19
C TYR A 10 -6.44 8.18 2.41
N SER A 11 -7.57 8.06 3.15
CA SER A 11 -8.35 9.21 3.63
C SER A 11 -7.43 10.32 4.21
N PRO A 12 -7.69 11.62 4.00
CA PRO A 12 -8.94 12.21 3.50
C PRO A 12 -9.02 12.41 1.97
N GLU A 13 -8.31 11.64 1.17
CA GLU A 13 -8.49 11.70 -0.29
C GLU A 13 -9.93 11.32 -0.65
N LEU A 14 -10.63 12.19 -1.36
CA LEU A 14 -12.07 12.06 -1.64
C LEU A 14 -12.39 11.13 -2.83
N THR A 15 -11.37 10.68 -3.56
CA THR A 15 -11.54 9.90 -4.79
C THR A 15 -10.59 8.72 -4.84
N GLY A 16 -10.94 7.72 -5.66
CA GLY A 16 -10.09 6.59 -5.98
C GLY A 16 -9.70 5.74 -4.77
N ILE A 17 -8.47 5.25 -4.80
CA ILE A 17 -7.91 4.29 -3.83
C ILE A 17 -7.95 4.83 -2.41
N GLY A 18 -7.66 6.12 -2.23
CA GLY A 18 -7.62 6.75 -0.90
C GLY A 18 -8.98 6.71 -0.19
N LYS A 19 -10.06 7.02 -0.91
CA LYS A 19 -11.43 6.95 -0.40
C LYS A 19 -11.79 5.53 0.03
N TYR A 20 -11.68 4.56 -0.88
CA TYR A 20 -12.07 3.17 -0.59
C TYR A 20 -11.19 2.52 0.49
N THR A 21 -9.91 2.88 0.56
CA THR A 21 -9.05 2.41 1.65
C THR A 21 -9.48 3.01 2.99
N GLY A 22 -9.91 4.28 3.01
CA GLY A 22 -10.47 4.92 4.19
C GLY A 22 -11.73 4.23 4.69
N GLU A 23 -12.72 4.04 3.82
CA GLU A 23 -13.98 3.34 4.12
C GLU A 23 -13.74 1.91 4.64
N MET A 24 -12.80 1.17 4.01
CA MET A 24 -12.41 -0.17 4.46
C MET A 24 -11.83 -0.15 5.87
N VAL A 25 -10.97 0.80 6.20
CA VAL A 25 -10.35 0.92 7.52
C VAL A 25 -11.37 1.28 8.57
N GLU A 26 -12.28 2.23 8.29
CA GLU A 26 -13.37 2.60 9.20
C GLU A 26 -14.29 1.42 9.47
N TRP A 27 -14.65 0.66 8.43
CA TRP A 27 -15.46 -0.54 8.59
C TRP A 27 -14.76 -1.60 9.46
N LEU A 28 -13.46 -1.86 9.21
CA LEU A 28 -12.69 -2.80 10.03
C LEU A 28 -12.62 -2.38 11.49
N ALA A 29 -12.43 -1.09 11.76
CA ALA A 29 -12.40 -0.55 13.11
C ALA A 29 -13.79 -0.70 13.79
N ALA A 30 -14.87 -0.42 13.06
CA ALA A 30 -16.26 -0.62 13.54
C ALA A 30 -16.58 -2.09 13.87
N GLN A 31 -15.91 -3.05 13.21
CA GLN A 31 -16.01 -4.48 13.55
C GLN A 31 -15.18 -4.87 14.80
N GLY A 32 -14.63 -3.90 15.53
CA GLY A 32 -13.85 -4.14 16.74
C GLY A 32 -12.40 -4.63 16.49
N HIS A 33 -11.85 -4.37 15.31
CA HIS A 33 -10.45 -4.66 15.02
C HIS A 33 -9.56 -3.48 15.43
N GLU A 34 -8.38 -3.77 15.99
CA GLU A 34 -7.34 -2.78 16.19
C GLU A 34 -6.63 -2.55 14.85
N VAL A 35 -6.89 -1.38 14.23
CA VAL A 35 -6.38 -1.08 12.89
C VAL A 35 -5.28 -0.03 12.96
N ARG A 36 -4.19 -0.28 12.27
CA ARG A 36 -3.11 0.68 12.04
C ARG A 36 -2.90 0.87 10.55
N VAL A 37 -2.57 2.11 10.16
CA VAL A 37 -2.38 2.47 8.75
C VAL A 37 -1.01 3.09 8.57
N ILE A 38 -0.27 2.67 7.55
CA ILE A 38 0.96 3.33 7.10
C ILE A 38 0.71 3.81 5.68
N THR A 39 0.78 5.11 5.49
CA THR A 39 0.39 5.77 4.25
C THR A 39 1.18 7.04 4.00
N ALA A 40 0.95 7.68 2.86
CA ALA A 40 1.47 9.01 2.54
C ALA A 40 0.55 10.14 3.06
N PRO A 41 1.02 11.38 3.13
CA PRO A 41 0.14 12.53 3.19
C PRO A 41 -0.81 12.55 1.98
N PRO A 42 -2.04 13.07 2.09
CA PRO A 42 -2.96 13.16 0.96
C PRO A 42 -2.38 14.09 -0.12
N TYR A 43 -2.35 13.63 -1.36
CA TYR A 43 -1.79 14.38 -2.51
C TYR A 43 -2.61 14.21 -3.79
N TYR A 44 -3.44 13.18 -3.85
CA TYR A 44 -4.22 12.86 -5.04
C TYR A 44 -5.64 13.47 -4.97
N PRO A 45 -6.23 13.98 -6.07
CA PRO A 45 -5.75 13.90 -7.46
C PRO A 45 -4.86 15.08 -7.91
N GLN A 46 -4.66 16.09 -7.08
CA GLN A 46 -4.01 17.36 -7.46
C GLN A 46 -2.49 17.24 -7.65
N TRP A 47 -1.88 16.12 -7.27
CA TRP A 47 -0.41 15.97 -7.19
C TRP A 47 0.25 17.06 -6.36
N GLN A 48 -0.42 17.46 -5.30
CA GLN A 48 0.04 18.44 -4.34
C GLN A 48 -0.35 17.96 -2.94
N VAL A 49 0.61 18.07 -2.00
CA VAL A 49 0.34 17.68 -0.61
C VAL A 49 -0.70 18.63 -0.03
N GLY A 50 -1.73 18.04 0.59
CA GLY A 50 -2.85 18.76 1.18
C GLY A 50 -2.42 19.71 2.31
N GLU A 51 -3.27 20.70 2.58
CA GLU A 51 -3.08 21.64 3.69
C GLU A 51 -2.94 20.89 5.01
N ASN A 52 -2.11 21.41 5.92
CA ASN A 52 -1.77 20.80 7.23
C ASN A 52 -0.99 19.48 7.16
N TYR A 53 -0.50 19.09 5.98
CA TYR A 53 0.39 17.94 5.78
C TYR A 53 1.75 18.38 5.24
N SER A 54 2.74 17.50 5.37
CA SER A 54 4.10 17.77 4.89
C SER A 54 4.61 16.60 4.04
N ALA A 55 5.24 16.93 2.90
CA ALA A 55 5.95 15.96 2.08
C ALA A 55 7.25 15.44 2.76
N TRP A 56 7.75 16.12 3.80
CA TRP A 56 9.09 15.90 4.34
C TRP A 56 9.09 15.45 5.81
N ARG A 57 7.93 15.48 6.51
CA ARG A 57 7.82 15.16 7.93
C ARG A 57 6.88 13.99 8.15
N TYR A 58 7.25 13.13 9.10
CA TYR A 58 6.33 12.13 9.61
C TYR A 58 5.25 12.79 10.46
N LYS A 59 4.02 12.31 10.33
CA LYS A 59 2.91 12.71 11.18
C LYS A 59 2.19 11.45 11.65
N ARG A 60 1.83 11.40 12.93
CA ARG A 60 0.97 10.36 13.48
C ARG A 60 -0.37 10.96 13.84
N GLU A 61 -1.42 10.29 13.44
CA GLU A 61 -2.81 10.70 13.68
C GLU A 61 -3.53 9.58 14.42
N GLU A 62 -4.32 9.94 15.42
CA GLU A 62 -5.14 9.01 16.18
C GLU A 62 -6.62 9.28 15.86
N GLY A 63 -7.40 8.22 15.65
CA GLY A 63 -8.82 8.27 15.34
C GLY A 63 -9.41 6.86 15.42
N ALA A 64 -10.30 6.51 14.49
CA ALA A 64 -10.79 5.14 14.35
C ALA A 64 -9.66 4.12 14.12
N ALA A 65 -8.57 4.57 13.52
CA ALA A 65 -7.32 3.84 13.39
C ALA A 65 -6.13 4.75 13.72
N THR A 66 -5.00 4.17 14.10
CA THR A 66 -3.75 4.93 14.23
C THR A 66 -3.06 5.00 12.86
N VAL A 67 -2.84 6.21 12.36
CA VAL A 67 -2.31 6.46 11.01
C VAL A 67 -0.91 7.07 11.08
N TRP A 68 0.05 6.49 10.39
CA TRP A 68 1.39 7.06 10.15
C TRP A 68 1.46 7.62 8.74
N ARG A 69 1.61 8.95 8.63
CA ARG A 69 1.89 9.66 7.38
C ARG A 69 3.38 9.72 7.16
N CYS A 70 3.85 9.09 6.09
CA CYS A 70 5.28 8.99 5.77
C CYS A 70 5.64 9.99 4.68
N PRO A 71 6.80 10.65 4.78
CA PRO A 71 7.29 11.57 3.75
C PRO A 71 7.37 10.91 2.37
N LEU A 72 7.13 11.70 1.31
CA LEU A 72 7.34 11.23 -0.05
C LEU A 72 7.59 12.39 -1.01
N TYR A 73 8.24 12.08 -2.12
CA TYR A 73 8.39 13.02 -3.23
C TYR A 73 7.11 13.10 -4.05
N VAL A 74 6.49 14.28 -4.15
CA VAL A 74 5.30 14.52 -5.00
C VAL A 74 5.71 15.39 -6.18
N PRO A 75 5.71 14.86 -7.42
CA PRO A 75 6.05 15.64 -8.61
C PRO A 75 4.89 16.53 -9.04
N LYS A 76 5.14 17.81 -9.30
CA LYS A 76 4.14 18.74 -9.85
C LYS A 76 3.62 18.32 -11.24
N GLN A 77 4.48 17.70 -12.04
CA GLN A 77 4.14 17.15 -13.36
C GLN A 77 4.61 15.69 -13.40
N PRO A 78 3.69 14.72 -13.27
CA PRO A 78 4.02 13.31 -13.25
C PRO A 78 4.49 12.83 -14.62
N SER A 79 5.72 12.33 -14.70
CA SER A 79 6.24 11.54 -15.82
C SER A 79 6.54 10.12 -15.32
N THR A 80 6.77 9.17 -16.21
CA THR A 80 7.04 7.77 -15.82
C THR A 80 8.17 7.66 -14.79
N LEU A 81 9.30 8.33 -15.03
CA LEU A 81 10.43 8.30 -14.11
C LEU A 81 10.10 8.98 -12.79
N LYS A 82 9.42 10.12 -12.82
CA LYS A 82 9.00 10.84 -11.61
C LYS A 82 7.99 10.04 -10.77
N ARG A 83 7.10 9.27 -11.41
CA ARG A 83 6.20 8.34 -10.72
C ARG A 83 6.97 7.21 -10.04
N LEU A 84 7.99 6.64 -10.69
CA LEU A 84 8.85 5.64 -10.06
C LEU A 84 9.60 6.20 -8.85
N LEU A 85 10.13 7.42 -8.94
CA LEU A 85 10.76 8.12 -7.81
C LEU A 85 9.76 8.40 -6.69
N HIS A 86 8.55 8.80 -7.02
CA HIS A 86 7.45 8.99 -6.07
C HIS A 86 7.15 7.71 -5.28
N LEU A 87 6.90 6.60 -5.96
CA LEU A 87 6.64 5.30 -5.33
C LEU A 87 7.85 4.78 -4.54
N GLY A 88 9.06 4.95 -5.08
CA GLY A 88 10.30 4.54 -4.42
C GLY A 88 10.57 5.36 -3.15
N SER A 89 10.36 6.68 -3.19
CA SER A 89 10.54 7.55 -2.01
C SER A 89 9.61 7.16 -0.87
N PHE A 90 8.35 6.84 -1.17
CA PHE A 90 7.41 6.33 -0.18
C PHE A 90 7.86 4.97 0.38
N ALA A 91 8.28 4.03 -0.47
CA ALA A 91 8.73 2.71 -0.01
C ALA A 91 9.90 2.81 0.95
N VAL A 92 10.86 3.74 0.70
CA VAL A 92 12.01 3.98 1.58
C VAL A 92 11.58 4.62 2.89
N SER A 93 10.81 5.72 2.85
CA SER A 93 10.40 6.45 4.05
C SER A 93 9.48 5.62 4.95
N SER A 94 8.53 4.90 4.37
CA SER A 94 7.58 4.08 5.11
C SER A 94 8.19 2.81 5.70
N PHE A 95 9.38 2.40 5.25
CA PHE A 95 10.07 1.20 5.76
C PHE A 95 10.31 1.25 7.27
N PHE A 96 10.72 2.40 7.82
CA PHE A 96 11.00 2.56 9.24
C PHE A 96 9.74 2.41 10.12
N PRO A 97 8.64 3.16 9.89
CA PRO A 97 7.39 2.95 10.61
C PRO A 97 6.82 1.54 10.42
N LEU A 98 7.01 0.94 9.23
CA LEU A 98 6.59 -0.42 8.94
C LEU A 98 7.31 -1.43 9.84
N MET A 99 8.64 -1.35 9.93
CA MET A 99 9.43 -2.24 10.78
C MET A 99 9.16 -2.03 12.27
N ALA A 100 8.80 -0.82 12.70
CA ALA A 100 8.39 -0.54 14.07
C ALA A 100 7.13 -1.33 14.49
N GLN A 101 6.25 -1.67 13.53
CA GLN A 101 5.06 -2.49 13.79
C GLN A 101 5.38 -3.95 14.17
N ARG A 102 6.63 -4.40 14.01
CA ARG A 102 7.06 -5.72 14.50
C ARG A 102 6.77 -5.91 15.99
N ARG A 103 6.93 -4.87 16.80
CA ARG A 103 6.65 -4.92 18.25
C ARG A 103 5.15 -5.04 18.55
N TRP A 104 4.34 -4.47 17.70
CA TRP A 104 2.87 -4.54 17.82
C TRP A 104 2.32 -5.90 17.40
N LYS A 105 3.03 -6.65 16.55
CA LYS A 105 2.68 -7.99 16.06
C LYS A 105 1.31 -8.01 15.39
N PRO A 106 1.17 -7.49 14.16
CA PRO A 106 -0.07 -7.58 13.41
C PRO A 106 -0.43 -9.04 13.11
N ASP A 107 -1.73 -9.37 13.15
CA ASP A 107 -2.26 -10.68 12.71
C ASP A 107 -2.36 -10.73 11.18
N ARG A 108 -2.71 -9.58 10.56
CA ARG A 108 -2.90 -9.42 9.13
C ARG A 108 -2.22 -8.14 8.65
N ILE A 109 -1.62 -8.21 7.47
CA ILE A 109 -1.07 -7.05 6.76
C ILE A 109 -1.76 -6.97 5.42
N ILE A 110 -2.53 -5.91 5.19
CA ILE A 110 -3.22 -5.62 3.93
C ILE A 110 -2.39 -4.62 3.16
N GLY A 111 -1.76 -5.06 2.09
CA GLY A 111 -1.04 -4.18 1.16
C GLY A 111 -1.97 -3.69 0.08
N VAL A 112 -2.13 -2.36 -0.06
CA VAL A 112 -2.96 -1.74 -1.09
C VAL A 112 -2.09 -1.34 -2.29
N VAL A 113 -2.38 -1.88 -3.47
CA VAL A 113 -1.70 -1.52 -4.72
C VAL A 113 -2.23 -0.16 -5.21
N PRO A 114 -1.36 0.73 -5.78
CA PRO A 114 -0.29 0.43 -6.74
C PRO A 114 1.14 0.27 -6.17
N THR A 115 1.33 0.26 -4.90
CA THR A 115 2.66 0.30 -4.27
C THR A 115 3.40 -1.05 -4.25
N LEU A 116 3.68 -1.64 -5.40
CA LEU A 116 4.45 -2.88 -5.49
C LEU A 116 5.86 -2.78 -4.88
N PHE A 117 6.47 -1.58 -4.88
CA PHE A 117 7.75 -1.32 -4.22
C PHE A 117 7.70 -1.55 -2.70
N CYS A 118 6.52 -1.52 -2.11
CA CYS A 118 6.30 -1.79 -0.68
C CYS A 118 6.25 -3.28 -0.34
N THR A 119 6.05 -4.15 -1.32
CA THR A 119 5.91 -5.59 -1.14
C THR A 119 7.09 -6.25 -0.41
N PRO A 120 8.37 -5.93 -0.71
CA PRO A 120 9.51 -6.52 0.02
C PRO A 120 9.47 -6.22 1.52
N GLY A 121 9.19 -4.96 1.90
CA GLY A 121 9.06 -4.54 3.30
C GLY A 121 7.90 -5.24 4.01
N MET A 122 6.74 -5.32 3.34
CA MET A 122 5.56 -6.01 3.85
C MET A 122 5.85 -7.50 4.11
N ARG A 123 6.50 -8.20 3.18
CA ARG A 123 6.88 -9.61 3.33
C ARG A 123 7.89 -9.81 4.46
N LEU A 124 8.85 -8.90 4.60
CA LEU A 124 9.82 -8.94 5.69
C LEU A 124 9.13 -8.80 7.04
N LEU A 125 8.25 -7.79 7.20
CA LEU A 125 7.48 -7.62 8.43
C LEU A 125 6.61 -8.85 8.72
N ALA A 126 5.92 -9.40 7.72
CA ALA A 126 5.10 -10.59 7.87
C ALA A 126 5.93 -11.79 8.39
N LYS A 127 7.12 -12.02 7.81
CA LYS A 127 8.03 -13.06 8.27
C LYS A 127 8.49 -12.85 9.73
N LEU A 128 8.75 -11.59 10.11
CA LEU A 128 9.24 -11.26 11.45
C LEU A 128 8.14 -11.27 12.53
N SER A 129 6.89 -11.03 12.16
CA SER A 129 5.73 -10.97 13.08
C SER A 129 4.85 -12.21 13.06
N GLY A 130 5.01 -13.11 12.08
CA GLY A 130 4.11 -14.23 11.86
C GLY A 130 2.77 -13.85 11.21
N ALA A 131 2.65 -12.60 10.72
CA ALA A 131 1.41 -12.10 10.13
C ALA A 131 1.12 -12.77 8.77
N ARG A 132 -0.17 -12.93 8.44
CA ARG A 132 -0.58 -13.27 7.08
C ARG A 132 -0.72 -12.00 6.24
N THR A 133 -0.29 -12.05 4.98
CA THR A 133 -0.38 -10.93 4.05
C THR A 133 -1.57 -11.10 3.10
N VAL A 134 -2.25 -9.99 2.85
CA VAL A 134 -3.30 -9.86 1.83
C VAL A 134 -2.89 -8.74 0.90
N LEU A 135 -2.90 -8.99 -0.40
CA LEU A 135 -2.68 -7.96 -1.40
C LEU A 135 -4.04 -7.51 -1.95
N HIS A 136 -4.41 -6.27 -1.66
CA HIS A 136 -5.63 -5.65 -2.14
C HIS A 136 -5.34 -4.83 -3.39
N ILE A 137 -5.74 -5.36 -4.55
CA ILE A 137 -5.48 -4.73 -5.84
C ILE A 137 -6.73 -3.95 -6.23
N GLN A 138 -6.64 -2.63 -6.20
CA GLN A 138 -7.69 -1.71 -6.66
C GLN A 138 -7.41 -1.17 -8.06
N ASP A 139 -6.15 -1.16 -8.49
CA ASP A 139 -5.74 -0.65 -9.79
C ASP A 139 -4.56 -1.46 -10.35
N TYR A 140 -4.58 -1.68 -11.66
CA TYR A 140 -3.54 -2.37 -12.43
C TYR A 140 -2.59 -1.37 -13.12
N GLU A 141 -2.26 -0.25 -12.48
CA GLU A 141 -1.45 0.82 -13.06
C GLU A 141 -0.16 0.30 -13.70
N VAL A 142 0.52 -0.66 -13.07
CA VAL A 142 1.76 -1.24 -13.61
C VAL A 142 1.50 -2.09 -14.85
N ASP A 143 0.43 -2.89 -14.88
CA ASP A 143 0.06 -3.69 -16.04
C ASP A 143 -0.41 -2.78 -17.20
N ALA A 144 -1.12 -1.70 -16.89
CA ALA A 144 -1.51 -0.69 -17.87
C ALA A 144 -0.28 0.03 -18.46
N MET A 145 0.69 0.41 -17.64
CA MET A 145 1.96 1.00 -18.11
C MET A 145 2.74 0.05 -19.02
N LEU A 146 2.75 -1.24 -18.73
CA LEU A 146 3.41 -2.27 -19.55
C LEU A 146 2.63 -2.53 -20.84
N GLY A 147 1.29 -2.62 -20.77
CA GLY A 147 0.40 -2.86 -21.90
C GLY A 147 0.38 -1.70 -22.91
N LEU A 148 0.54 -0.46 -22.44
CA LEU A 148 0.64 0.73 -23.29
C LEU A 148 2.05 0.93 -23.90
N GLY A 149 2.99 -0.03 -23.71
CA GLY A 149 4.33 0.04 -24.30
C GLY A 149 5.25 1.10 -23.67
N LEU A 150 4.86 1.72 -22.58
CA LEU A 150 5.63 2.73 -21.87
C LEU A 150 6.88 2.15 -21.17
N ALA A 151 6.89 0.83 -20.97
CA ALA A 151 8.07 0.08 -20.56
C ALA A 151 8.49 -0.79 -21.75
N GLY A 152 9.71 -0.61 -22.27
CA GLY A 152 10.21 -1.35 -23.45
C GLY A 152 10.08 -2.87 -23.28
N LYS A 153 9.88 -3.60 -24.39
CA LYS A 153 9.57 -5.05 -24.46
C LYS A 153 10.45 -5.95 -23.57
N ALA A 154 11.73 -5.61 -23.39
CA ALA A 154 12.67 -6.38 -22.57
C ALA A 154 12.34 -6.27 -21.05
N LYS A 155 11.83 -5.14 -20.59
CA LYS A 155 11.43 -4.93 -19.18
C LYS A 155 10.11 -5.64 -18.87
N ALA A 156 9.19 -5.68 -19.82
CA ALA A 156 7.93 -6.43 -19.71
C ALA A 156 8.17 -7.94 -19.54
N ALA A 157 9.07 -8.54 -20.34
CA ALA A 157 9.43 -9.96 -20.22
C ALA A 157 10.05 -10.30 -18.86
N LYS A 158 10.94 -9.44 -18.34
CA LYS A 158 11.56 -9.61 -17.01
C LYS A 158 10.53 -9.46 -15.87
N TRP A 159 9.55 -8.57 -16.01
CA TRP A 159 8.44 -8.40 -15.09
C TRP A 159 7.54 -9.65 -15.04
N HIS A 160 7.16 -10.20 -16.19
CA HIS A 160 6.34 -11.41 -16.25
C HIS A 160 7.06 -12.64 -15.69
N SER A 161 8.38 -12.73 -15.84
CA SER A 161 9.18 -13.80 -15.23
C SER A 161 9.29 -13.66 -13.71
N TRP A 162 9.40 -12.43 -13.20
CA TRP A 162 9.40 -12.13 -11.77
C TRP A 162 8.05 -12.43 -11.13
N ARG A 163 6.93 -12.02 -11.77
CA ARG A 163 5.55 -12.29 -11.32
C ARG A 163 5.26 -13.79 -11.18
N ARG A 164 5.82 -14.63 -12.07
CA ARG A 164 5.72 -16.08 -11.99
C ARG A 164 6.55 -16.69 -10.85
N ARG A 165 7.69 -16.10 -10.51
CA ARG A 165 8.59 -16.60 -9.45
C ARG A 165 8.22 -16.11 -8.05
N SER A 166 7.45 -15.05 -7.93
CA SER A 166 7.12 -14.40 -6.66
C SER A 166 5.77 -14.85 -6.14
N ASN A 167 5.34 -16.08 -6.17
CA ASN A 167 4.10 -16.61 -5.56
C ASN A 167 2.94 -15.59 -5.41
N VAL A 168 2.92 -14.53 -6.22
CA VAL A 168 1.81 -13.57 -6.28
C VAL A 168 0.56 -14.28 -6.81
N ALA A 169 0.75 -15.30 -7.66
CA ALA A 169 -0.32 -16.16 -8.12
C ALA A 169 -1.02 -16.92 -6.98
N ASP A 170 -0.26 -17.38 -5.97
CA ASP A 170 -0.84 -18.10 -4.82
C ASP A 170 -1.63 -17.16 -3.89
N CYS A 171 -1.30 -15.87 -3.86
CA CYS A 171 -2.04 -14.87 -3.09
C CYS A 171 -3.41 -14.54 -3.75
N ILE A 172 -3.47 -14.51 -5.07
CA ILE A 172 -4.71 -14.27 -5.82
C ILE A 172 -5.64 -15.48 -5.76
N THR A 173 -5.11 -16.70 -5.84
CA THR A 173 -5.91 -17.95 -5.74
C THR A 173 -6.45 -18.20 -4.33
N SER A 174 -5.83 -17.69 -3.28
CA SER A 174 -6.36 -17.86 -1.92
C SER A 174 -7.62 -17.01 -1.65
N ILE A 175 -7.87 -15.96 -2.43
CA ILE A 175 -9.07 -15.10 -2.32
C ILE A 175 -10.27 -15.76 -3.03
N THR A 176 -10.02 -16.58 -4.04
CA THR A 176 -11.09 -17.27 -4.81
C THR A 176 -11.44 -18.66 -4.28
N SER A 177 -10.78 -19.12 -3.22
CA SER A 177 -11.08 -20.43 -2.62
C SER A 177 -12.41 -20.39 -1.83
N PRO A 178 -13.36 -21.31 -2.08
CA PRO A 178 -14.71 -21.32 -1.46
C PRO A 178 -14.72 -21.70 0.03
N ARG A 179 -13.59 -21.65 0.73
CA ARG A 179 -13.49 -21.94 2.18
C ARG A 179 -13.69 -20.75 3.10
N PHE A 180 -14.08 -19.58 2.59
CA PHE A 180 -14.55 -18.47 3.43
C PHE A 180 -16.04 -18.69 3.79
N ARG A 181 -16.32 -19.64 4.69
CA ARG A 181 -17.62 -19.72 5.35
C ARG A 181 -17.55 -18.79 6.57
N VAL A 182 -18.23 -17.67 6.48
CA VAL A 182 -18.51 -16.77 7.61
C VAL A 182 -19.40 -17.53 8.58
N ARG A 183 -18.99 -17.66 9.82
CA ARG A 183 -19.86 -17.96 10.97
C ARG A 183 -20.12 -16.68 11.71
#